data_d94d53db114180833220bbc0c8790f45
#
_entry.id   d94d53db114180833220bbc0c8790f45
#
_cell.length_a   1.000
_cell.length_b   1.000
_cell.length_c   1.000
_cell.angle_alpha   90.00
_cell.angle_beta   90.00
_cell.angle_gamma   90.00
#
_symmetry.space_group_name_H-M   'P 1'
#
loop_
_entity.id
_entity.type
_entity.pdbx_description
1 polymer ?
#
loop_
_entity_poly.entity_id
_entity_poly.type
_entity_poly.pdbx_seq_one_letter_code
_entity_poly.pdbx_strand_id
1 'polypeptide(L)'
;MVGLEEEEEDYGPGKFTTAVVLIVALVVALSVGAVLALNLTPPYCTKNCGGGQIQGITVKLPSGVGIQTNNLNFDPATITVVIEKNNTISWVDQDSIPHTVTSLPGAPSSFDSGPVRQGSIFTQTFTVPGTYSYDCTFHPAWMKGTIVVKAASP
;
A
#
# COMPACT_ATOMS: atom_id res chain seq x y z
N MET A 1 -51.96 -16.30 -44.14
CA MET A 1 -52.12 -15.34 -43.08
C MET A 1 -52.56 -16.12 -41.85
N VAL A 2 -51.63 -16.46 -40.99
CA VAL A 2 -51.92 -17.13 -39.71
C VAL A 2 -51.81 -16.06 -38.66
N GLY A 3 -52.97 -15.68 -38.06
CA GLY A 3 -53.01 -14.73 -36.95
C GLY A 3 -52.44 -15.40 -35.71
N LEU A 4 -51.48 -14.71 -35.12
CA LEU A 4 -50.99 -15.02 -33.78
C LEU A 4 -51.92 -14.21 -32.83
N GLU A 5 -52.80 -14.94 -32.15
CA GLU A 5 -53.54 -14.39 -31.01
C GLU A 5 -52.59 -14.32 -29.83
N GLU A 6 -52.26 -13.09 -29.41
CA GLU A 6 -51.59 -12.85 -28.15
C GLU A 6 -52.59 -13.00 -27.02
N GLU A 7 -52.52 -14.06 -26.23
CA GLU A 7 -53.23 -14.19 -24.97
C GLU A 7 -52.62 -13.22 -23.96
N GLU A 8 -53.24 -12.06 -23.74
CA GLU A 8 -53.00 -11.20 -22.59
C GLU A 8 -53.49 -11.95 -21.32
N GLU A 9 -52.56 -12.51 -20.58
CA GLU A 9 -52.87 -12.95 -19.22
C GLU A 9 -53.11 -11.73 -18.34
N ASP A 10 -54.41 -11.54 -18.01
CA ASP A 10 -54.88 -10.58 -16.98
C ASP A 10 -54.25 -10.94 -15.61
N TYR A 11 -53.16 -10.26 -15.28
CA TYR A 11 -52.51 -10.37 -13.99
C TYR A 11 -53.19 -9.44 -12.98
N GLY A 12 -54.32 -9.89 -12.43
CA GLY A 12 -55.09 -9.16 -11.42
C GLY A 12 -54.23 -8.79 -10.20
N PRO A 13 -54.47 -7.58 -9.61
CA PRO A 13 -53.72 -7.13 -8.43
C PRO A 13 -54.16 -7.92 -7.20
N GLY A 14 -53.40 -8.95 -6.79
CA GLY A 14 -53.70 -9.57 -5.51
C GLY A 14 -53.13 -10.94 -5.20
N LYS A 15 -52.31 -11.54 -6.04
CA LYS A 15 -51.69 -12.82 -5.71
C LYS A 15 -50.15 -12.83 -5.86
N PHE A 16 -49.52 -11.87 -5.28
CA PHE A 16 -48.12 -12.14 -4.87
C PHE A 16 -48.21 -13.18 -3.77
N THR A 17 -48.07 -14.43 -4.15
CA THR A 17 -48.08 -15.54 -3.20
C THR A 17 -47.01 -15.29 -2.15
N THR A 18 -47.33 -15.61 -0.91
CA THR A 18 -46.38 -15.57 0.22
C THR A 18 -44.99 -16.14 -0.12
N ALA A 19 -44.95 -17.08 -1.08
CA ALA A 19 -43.71 -17.65 -1.61
C ALA A 19 -42.79 -16.63 -2.31
N VAL A 20 -43.34 -15.70 -3.13
CA VAL A 20 -42.52 -14.68 -3.81
C VAL A 20 -41.96 -13.67 -2.83
N VAL A 21 -42.75 -13.24 -1.84
CA VAL A 21 -42.33 -12.34 -0.77
C VAL A 21 -41.22 -12.99 0.08
N LEU A 22 -41.35 -14.28 0.38
CA LEU A 22 -40.34 -15.02 1.14
C LEU A 22 -39.04 -15.19 0.36
N ILE A 23 -39.11 -15.47 -0.96
CA ILE A 23 -37.90 -15.56 -1.81
C ILE A 23 -37.18 -14.22 -1.89
N VAL A 24 -37.90 -13.11 -2.12
CA VAL A 24 -37.30 -11.77 -2.17
C VAL A 24 -36.68 -11.40 -0.81
N ALA A 25 -37.36 -11.70 0.31
CA ALA A 25 -36.82 -11.46 1.65
C ALA A 25 -35.55 -12.30 1.92
N LEU A 26 -35.51 -13.54 1.44
CA LEU A 26 -34.37 -14.45 1.61
C LEU A 26 -33.16 -14.00 0.77
N VAL A 27 -33.39 -13.52 -0.47
CA VAL A 27 -32.33 -12.98 -1.33
C VAL A 27 -31.78 -11.68 -0.75
N VAL A 28 -32.62 -10.81 -0.19
CA VAL A 28 -32.16 -9.56 0.47
C VAL A 28 -31.40 -9.89 1.75
N ALA A 29 -31.85 -10.86 2.55
CA ALA A 29 -31.13 -11.27 3.78
C ALA A 29 -29.75 -11.88 3.46
N LEU A 30 -29.66 -12.69 2.39
CA LEU A 30 -28.39 -13.26 1.93
C LEU A 30 -27.44 -12.19 1.37
N SER A 31 -27.97 -11.18 0.65
CA SER A 31 -27.15 -10.09 0.12
C SER A 31 -26.64 -9.15 1.22
N VAL A 32 -27.47 -8.83 2.21
CA VAL A 32 -27.06 -8.03 3.38
C VAL A 32 -26.07 -8.82 4.26
N GLY A 33 -26.30 -10.13 4.44
CA GLY A 33 -25.37 -11.00 5.16
C GLY A 33 -24.02 -11.12 4.47
N ALA A 34 -23.98 -11.19 3.12
CA ALA A 34 -22.75 -11.23 2.35
C ALA A 34 -21.99 -9.90 2.40
N VAL A 35 -22.69 -8.76 2.40
CA VAL A 35 -22.05 -7.44 2.55
C VAL A 35 -21.50 -7.25 3.96
N LEU A 36 -22.19 -7.76 5.00
CA LEU A 36 -21.67 -7.75 6.37
C LEU A 36 -20.47 -8.68 6.55
N ALA A 37 -20.44 -9.82 5.84
CA ALA A 37 -19.30 -10.75 5.89
C ALA A 37 -18.06 -10.20 5.15
N LEU A 38 -18.25 -9.37 4.11
CA LEU A 38 -17.15 -8.70 3.40
C LEU A 38 -16.56 -7.50 4.16
N ASN A 39 -17.27 -6.99 5.17
CA ASN A 39 -16.77 -5.98 6.11
C ASN A 39 -16.20 -6.60 7.40
N LEU A 40 -16.01 -7.91 7.46
CA LEU A 40 -15.14 -8.52 8.45
C LEU A 40 -13.72 -8.05 8.11
N THR A 41 -13.34 -6.89 8.66
CA THR A 41 -11.94 -6.53 8.81
C THR A 41 -11.20 -7.78 9.28
N PRO A 42 -10.08 -8.15 8.62
CA PRO A 42 -9.26 -9.24 9.13
C PRO A 42 -9.02 -8.96 10.62
N PRO A 43 -8.97 -10.00 11.47
CA PRO A 43 -8.79 -9.79 12.90
C PRO A 43 -7.51 -9.00 13.10
N TYR A 44 -7.65 -7.69 13.33
CA TYR A 44 -6.54 -6.90 13.84
C TYR A 44 -6.22 -7.52 15.19
N CYS A 45 -5.04 -8.09 15.29
CA CYS A 45 -4.53 -8.55 16.57
C CYS A 45 -4.50 -7.36 17.54
N THR A 46 -5.54 -7.23 18.39
CA THR A 46 -5.67 -6.09 19.29
C THR A 46 -4.85 -6.26 20.58
N LYS A 47 -4.26 -7.41 20.86
CA LYS A 47 -3.30 -7.62 21.98
C LYS A 47 -2.54 -8.93 21.80
N ASN A 48 -1.20 -8.86 21.80
CA ASN A 48 -0.25 -9.99 21.91
C ASN A 48 -0.34 -11.07 20.81
N CYS A 49 -0.26 -10.68 19.55
CA CYS A 49 0.29 -11.59 18.56
C CYS A 49 1.82 -11.57 18.72
N GLY A 50 2.34 -12.61 19.35
CA GLY A 50 3.80 -12.82 19.56
C GLY A 50 4.56 -13.20 18.29
N GLY A 51 4.19 -12.63 17.15
CA GLY A 51 4.98 -12.55 15.93
C GLY A 51 5.43 -11.10 15.81
N GLY A 52 6.71 -10.82 15.97
CA GLY A 52 7.26 -9.48 15.82
C GLY A 52 6.80 -8.88 14.49
N GLN A 53 5.88 -7.93 14.55
CA GLN A 53 5.54 -7.12 13.39
C GLN A 53 6.81 -6.38 13.00
N ILE A 54 7.37 -6.72 11.86
CA ILE A 54 8.44 -5.92 11.25
C ILE A 54 7.79 -4.58 10.90
N GLN A 55 7.94 -3.60 11.79
CA GLN A 55 7.45 -2.25 11.52
C GLN A 55 8.38 -1.62 10.49
N GLY A 56 7.94 -1.58 9.24
CA GLY A 56 8.66 -0.89 8.19
C GLY A 56 8.75 0.62 8.47
N ILE A 57 9.86 1.22 8.10
CA ILE A 57 10.06 2.67 8.16
C ILE A 57 9.67 3.28 6.82
N THR A 58 8.95 4.40 6.85
CA THR A 58 8.60 5.16 5.64
C THR A 58 9.47 6.39 5.53
N VAL A 59 10.07 6.59 4.37
CA VAL A 59 10.77 7.80 3.95
C VAL A 59 9.94 8.46 2.85
N LYS A 60 9.72 9.75 2.96
CA LYS A 60 9.00 10.52 1.95
C LYS A 60 9.99 11.23 1.03
N LEU A 61 9.63 11.35 -0.23
CA LEU A 61 10.21 12.28 -1.18
C LEU A 61 9.18 13.42 -1.30
N PRO A 62 9.35 14.52 -0.55
CA PRO A 62 8.31 15.55 -0.44
C PRO A 62 8.02 16.22 -1.77
N SER A 63 6.79 16.72 -1.94
CA SER A 63 6.43 17.54 -3.11
C SER A 63 7.36 18.75 -3.24
N GLY A 64 7.94 18.97 -4.42
CA GLY A 64 8.90 20.02 -4.70
C GLY A 64 10.34 19.71 -4.27
N VAL A 65 10.65 18.47 -3.85
CA VAL A 65 12.01 18.05 -3.47
C VAL A 65 12.98 18.11 -4.64
N GLY A 66 12.51 17.97 -5.87
CA GLY A 66 13.31 18.12 -7.08
C GLY A 66 13.74 19.54 -7.37
N ILE A 67 13.28 20.55 -6.63
CA ILE A 67 13.66 21.95 -6.77
C ILE A 67 14.66 22.32 -5.68
N GLN A 68 15.92 22.53 -6.03
CA GLN A 68 17.01 22.78 -5.08
C GLN A 68 16.75 23.97 -4.13
N THR A 69 16.13 25.03 -4.62
CA THR A 69 15.83 26.23 -3.83
C THR A 69 14.80 26.01 -2.71
N ASN A 70 14.06 24.91 -2.75
CA ASN A 70 13.12 24.55 -1.69
C ASN A 70 13.82 23.99 -0.45
N ASN A 71 15.10 23.67 -0.53
CA ASN A 71 15.91 23.10 0.57
C ASN A 71 15.28 21.85 1.19
N LEU A 72 14.60 21.04 0.36
CA LEU A 72 14.00 19.78 0.75
C LEU A 72 14.94 18.61 0.45
N ASN A 73 14.73 17.48 1.13
CA ASN A 73 15.48 16.25 0.98
C ASN A 73 14.55 15.05 1.24
N PHE A 74 15.08 13.82 1.22
CA PHE A 74 14.40 12.67 1.79
C PHE A 74 13.98 12.96 3.23
N ASP A 75 12.78 12.54 3.61
CA ASP A 75 12.24 12.81 4.94
C ASP A 75 11.73 11.52 5.62
N PRO A 76 12.43 11.04 6.67
CA PRO A 76 13.70 11.55 7.20
C PRO A 76 14.91 11.24 6.30
N ALA A 77 15.92 12.12 6.29
CA ALA A 77 17.15 11.92 5.52
C ALA A 77 18.11 10.90 6.17
N THR A 78 18.03 10.70 7.48
CA THR A 78 18.84 9.74 8.23
C THR A 78 17.97 8.85 9.09
N ILE A 79 18.16 7.55 8.96
CA ILE A 79 17.40 6.53 9.69
C ILE A 79 18.33 5.46 10.25
N THR A 80 17.89 4.87 11.37
CA THR A 80 18.54 3.70 11.96
C THR A 80 17.54 2.55 12.02
N VAL A 81 17.93 1.40 11.53
CA VAL A 81 17.15 0.16 11.55
C VAL A 81 17.91 -0.95 12.24
N VAL A 82 17.18 -1.97 12.71
CA VAL A 82 17.71 -3.18 13.33
C VAL A 82 17.21 -4.38 12.54
N ILE A 83 18.11 -5.27 12.14
CA ILE A 83 17.76 -6.50 11.41
C ILE A 83 16.75 -7.31 12.23
N GLU A 84 15.78 -7.93 11.54
CA GLU A 84 14.68 -8.71 12.13
C GLU A 84 13.66 -7.89 12.95
N LYS A 85 13.87 -6.58 13.10
CA LYS A 85 12.96 -5.73 13.85
C LYS A 85 12.22 -4.71 12.98
N ASN A 86 12.97 -3.89 12.24
CA ASN A 86 12.41 -2.80 11.42
C ASN A 86 13.28 -2.51 10.18
N ASN A 87 13.95 -3.51 9.65
CA ASN A 87 14.94 -3.40 8.58
C ASN A 87 14.35 -3.33 7.15
N THR A 88 13.04 -3.13 7.03
CA THR A 88 12.37 -2.86 5.76
C THR A 88 11.99 -1.38 5.68
N ILE A 89 12.43 -0.72 4.63
CA ILE A 89 12.21 0.71 4.40
C ILE A 89 11.43 0.89 3.11
N SER A 90 10.42 1.76 3.15
CA SER A 90 9.59 2.13 2.00
C SER A 90 9.78 3.61 1.70
N TRP A 91 10.15 3.96 0.48
CA TRP A 91 10.22 5.33 -0.01
C TRP A 91 8.97 5.63 -0.82
N VAL A 92 8.27 6.70 -0.45
CA VAL A 92 7.04 7.15 -1.09
C VAL A 92 7.29 8.45 -1.81
N ASP A 93 7.15 8.45 -3.12
CA ASP A 93 7.31 9.67 -3.92
C ASP A 93 6.02 10.50 -3.90
N GLN A 94 6.13 11.74 -3.39
CA GLN A 94 5.05 12.73 -3.33
C GLN A 94 5.28 13.88 -4.30
N ASP A 95 6.44 13.90 -5.01
CA ASP A 95 6.75 14.95 -5.98
C ASP A 95 6.12 14.65 -7.35
N SER A 96 5.93 15.69 -8.12
CA SER A 96 5.39 15.61 -9.49
C SER A 96 6.38 15.10 -10.54
N ILE A 97 7.69 15.17 -10.22
CA ILE A 97 8.76 14.65 -11.09
C ILE A 97 9.34 13.36 -10.51
N PRO A 98 9.84 12.44 -11.35
CA PRO A 98 10.39 11.18 -10.87
C PRO A 98 11.73 11.36 -10.17
N HIS A 99 11.97 10.50 -9.15
CA HIS A 99 13.22 10.44 -8.39
C HIS A 99 13.79 9.02 -8.40
N THR A 100 15.01 8.85 -7.90
CA THR A 100 15.59 7.55 -7.62
C THR A 100 16.03 7.44 -6.16
N VAL A 101 16.20 6.19 -5.71
CA VAL A 101 16.78 5.86 -4.40
C VAL A 101 17.90 4.87 -4.68
N THR A 102 19.13 5.38 -4.80
CA THR A 102 20.26 4.62 -5.33
C THR A 102 21.42 4.66 -4.34
N SER A 103 21.92 3.50 -3.94
CA SER A 103 23.09 3.40 -3.03
C SER A 103 24.34 3.95 -3.67
N LEU A 104 25.14 4.68 -2.88
CA LEU A 104 26.46 5.15 -3.31
C LEU A 104 27.50 4.03 -3.20
N PRO A 105 28.63 4.15 -3.94
CA PRO A 105 29.75 3.24 -3.82
C PRO A 105 30.25 3.12 -2.37
N GLY A 106 30.60 1.90 -1.95
CA GLY A 106 31.03 1.61 -0.57
C GLY A 106 29.89 1.20 0.37
N ALA A 107 28.64 1.17 -0.07
CA ALA A 107 27.54 0.58 0.69
C ALA A 107 27.80 -0.93 0.91
N PRO A 108 27.43 -1.50 2.08
CA PRO A 108 27.61 -2.94 2.37
C PRO A 108 26.90 -3.86 1.37
N SER A 109 25.82 -3.39 0.76
CA SER A 109 25.14 -4.03 -0.36
C SER A 109 24.50 -2.94 -1.23
N SER A 110 24.55 -3.10 -2.54
CA SER A 110 24.00 -2.12 -3.47
C SER A 110 22.49 -2.29 -3.66
N PHE A 111 21.80 -1.18 -3.88
CA PHE A 111 20.39 -1.13 -4.29
C PHE A 111 20.13 0.05 -5.22
N ASP A 112 19.15 -0.09 -6.08
CA ASP A 112 18.69 0.95 -7.00
C ASP A 112 17.20 0.76 -7.27
N SER A 113 16.43 1.79 -7.04
CA SER A 113 14.98 1.78 -7.31
C SER A 113 14.64 1.94 -8.79
N GLY A 114 15.59 2.41 -9.62
CA GLY A 114 15.21 3.06 -10.86
C GLY A 114 14.28 4.28 -10.62
N PRO A 115 13.62 4.82 -11.66
CA PRO A 115 12.72 5.96 -11.52
C PRO A 115 11.45 5.62 -10.73
N VAL A 116 11.29 6.22 -9.55
CA VAL A 116 10.07 6.21 -8.73
C VAL A 116 9.24 7.42 -9.13
N ARG A 117 7.96 7.23 -9.45
CA ARG A 117 7.04 8.29 -9.90
C ARG A 117 6.10 8.69 -8.76
N GLN A 118 5.49 9.87 -8.89
CA GLN A 118 4.50 10.36 -7.93
C GLN A 118 3.46 9.30 -7.55
N GLY A 119 3.25 9.09 -6.25
CA GLY A 119 2.35 8.09 -5.69
C GLY A 119 2.89 6.66 -5.69
N SER A 120 4.05 6.40 -6.30
CA SER A 120 4.69 5.09 -6.28
C SER A 120 5.54 4.90 -5.02
N ILE A 121 5.77 3.63 -4.68
CA ILE A 121 6.53 3.22 -3.51
C ILE A 121 7.66 2.27 -3.95
N PHE A 122 8.88 2.55 -3.53
CA PHE A 122 10.00 1.63 -3.58
C PHE A 122 10.22 1.05 -2.19
N THR A 123 10.47 -0.25 -2.08
CA THR A 123 10.69 -0.93 -0.79
C THR A 123 11.95 -1.77 -0.85
N GLN A 124 12.81 -1.66 0.16
CA GLN A 124 14.05 -2.42 0.30
C GLN A 124 14.18 -2.97 1.72
N THR A 125 14.55 -4.25 1.82
CA THR A 125 14.90 -4.90 3.09
C THR A 125 16.42 -5.02 3.23
N PHE A 126 16.95 -4.58 4.37
CA PHE A 126 18.40 -4.56 4.66
C PHE A 126 18.77 -5.73 5.57
N THR A 127 19.61 -6.64 5.08
CA THR A 127 20.04 -7.85 5.81
C THR A 127 21.52 -7.84 6.19
N VAL A 128 22.29 -6.87 5.69
CA VAL A 128 23.72 -6.72 5.99
C VAL A 128 23.92 -5.49 6.88
N PRO A 129 24.49 -5.63 8.08
CA PRO A 129 24.78 -4.49 8.95
C PRO A 129 25.78 -3.52 8.32
N GLY A 130 25.65 -2.23 8.63
CA GLY A 130 26.55 -1.18 8.18
C GLY A 130 25.87 0.12 7.86
N THR A 131 26.62 1.07 7.32
CA THR A 131 26.10 2.38 6.92
C THR A 131 25.96 2.44 5.40
N TYR A 132 24.78 2.79 4.96
CA TYR A 132 24.42 2.94 3.55
C TYR A 132 24.19 4.42 3.28
N SER A 133 25.05 5.02 2.47
CA SER A 133 24.75 6.33 1.87
C SER A 133 24.05 6.11 0.54
N TYR A 134 23.04 6.94 0.24
CA TYR A 134 22.27 6.90 -0.99
C TYR A 134 21.87 8.28 -1.45
N ASP A 135 21.53 8.42 -2.72
CA ASP A 135 21.05 9.68 -3.30
C ASP A 135 19.96 9.46 -4.35
N CYS A 136 19.45 10.56 -4.87
CA CYS A 136 18.69 10.59 -6.11
C CYS A 136 19.65 10.90 -7.26
N THR A 137 19.79 9.98 -8.21
CA THR A 137 20.71 10.14 -9.37
C THR A 137 20.36 11.33 -10.25
N PHE A 138 19.08 11.77 -10.23
CA PHE A 138 18.64 12.99 -10.95
C PHE A 138 19.01 14.28 -10.21
N HIS A 139 19.18 14.20 -8.85
CA HIS A 139 19.41 15.36 -7.99
C HIS A 139 20.54 15.10 -6.98
N PRO A 140 21.73 14.64 -7.40
CA PRO A 140 22.77 14.14 -6.47
C PRO A 140 23.42 15.24 -5.62
N ALA A 141 23.20 16.52 -5.95
CA ALA A 141 23.78 17.63 -5.21
C ALA A 141 23.14 17.80 -3.83
N TRP A 142 21.81 17.59 -3.70
CA TRP A 142 21.07 17.86 -2.46
C TRP A 142 20.21 16.70 -1.93
N MET A 143 19.65 15.86 -2.81
CA MET A 143 18.85 14.71 -2.35
C MET A 143 19.74 13.55 -1.92
N LYS A 144 20.10 13.54 -0.64
CA LYS A 144 21.01 12.53 -0.04
C LYS A 144 20.39 11.95 1.23
N GLY A 145 20.62 10.66 1.45
CA GLY A 145 20.16 9.99 2.64
C GLY A 145 21.20 9.03 3.22
N THR A 146 20.99 8.65 4.48
CA THR A 146 21.85 7.70 5.21
C THR A 146 21.00 6.71 5.98
N ILE A 147 21.33 5.43 5.86
CA ILE A 147 20.72 4.35 6.62
C ILE A 147 21.79 3.67 7.46
N VAL A 148 21.59 3.59 8.76
CA VAL A 148 22.43 2.82 9.68
C VAL A 148 21.70 1.52 10.00
N VAL A 149 22.21 0.41 9.51
CA VAL A 149 21.69 -0.93 9.75
C VAL A 149 22.46 -1.60 10.87
N LYS A 150 21.78 -1.86 11.97
CA LYS A 150 22.36 -2.59 13.13
C LYS A 150 22.04 -4.07 13.02
N ALA A 151 22.94 -4.92 13.48
CA ALA A 151 22.68 -6.35 13.63
C ALA A 151 21.47 -6.60 14.54
N ALA A 152 20.82 -7.77 14.36
CA ALA A 152 19.82 -8.22 15.32
C ALA A 152 20.45 -8.31 16.72
N SER A 153 19.72 -7.85 17.74
CA SER A 153 20.13 -8.07 19.12
C SER A 153 19.79 -9.51 19.51
N PRO A 154 20.67 -10.22 20.21
CA PRO A 154 20.38 -11.56 20.71
C PRO A 154 19.23 -11.58 21.70
#